data_66d97f2041d67c0b97f4e8ab21572045
#
_entry.id   66d97f2041d67c0b97f4e8ab21572045
#
_cell.length_a   1.000
_cell.length_b   1.000
_cell.length_c   1.000
_cell.angle_alpha   90.00
_cell.angle_beta   90.00
_cell.angle_gamma   90.00
#
_symmetry.space_group_name_H-M   'P 1'
#
loop_
_entity.id
_entity.type
_entity.pdbx_description
1 polymer ?
#
loop_
_entity_poly.entity_id
_entity_poly.type
_entity_poly.pdbx_seq_one_letter_code
_entity_poly.pdbx_strand_id
1 'polypeptide(L)'
;MKYESLKSYLIELSKILYAEPTGSFQHPCIVVTKNSSYPQQLWDWGNWLNNIALRQIARFQGKEEELVRYEKGSVYNFLNEQRADGSIDIVIASEPKFDLSPIMPHKNVHKPVLAQHVAFIYKYTKDIAWVREVYPSLEKFIAYYENNAKHESGLFYFFDDFAIGVDNDPSTFYRPDNSSASIFINSLMFAELGAMAHLAQSLDLQEKSAYYQGLQNALKEAINCHCYDEKDGMYYSCDINLRKIDKDTLLHSGAPRHYSTLIQRLGCWSSFLPLWAGIPDKAQAERMVKENLLDEKAFWGKYGVRSLSKYEKMYRIIGSGNPSSWHGSVWINSNYLLFKGLLKYGYKQEGEALAKKTLDLLQKDLKENGAFHEYYDPESGVGVFNKGFSSWNLLAFNMLAYLEGEEVIEEFSCKN
;
A
#
# COMPACT_ATOMS: atom_id res chain seq x y z
N MET A 1 21.79 -22.89 -5.67
CA MET A 1 21.84 -21.46 -5.27
C MET A 1 21.21 -21.31 -3.88
N LYS A 2 21.53 -20.24 -3.13
CA LYS A 2 21.12 -20.08 -1.71
C LYS A 2 19.59 -20.16 -1.52
N TYR A 3 18.81 -19.66 -2.47
CA TYR A 3 17.33 -19.51 -2.36
C TYR A 3 16.55 -20.46 -3.28
N GLU A 4 17.12 -21.53 -3.80
CA GLU A 4 16.47 -22.41 -4.79
C GLU A 4 15.17 -23.06 -4.27
N SER A 5 15.19 -23.56 -3.04
CA SER A 5 13.99 -24.14 -2.41
C SER A 5 12.91 -23.08 -2.16
N LEU A 6 13.31 -21.85 -1.79
CA LEU A 6 12.39 -20.74 -1.63
C LEU A 6 11.77 -20.34 -2.97
N LYS A 7 12.59 -20.21 -4.03
CA LYS A 7 12.13 -19.90 -5.39
C LYS A 7 11.08 -20.90 -5.88
N SER A 8 11.38 -22.20 -5.73
CA SER A 8 10.46 -23.28 -6.11
C SER A 8 9.15 -23.22 -5.32
N TYR A 9 9.23 -22.97 -4.02
CA TYR A 9 8.04 -22.86 -3.17
C TYR A 9 7.17 -21.65 -3.53
N LEU A 10 7.75 -20.49 -3.80
CA LEU A 10 7.02 -19.29 -4.25
C LEU A 10 6.26 -19.54 -5.57
N ILE A 11 6.87 -20.29 -6.50
CA ILE A 11 6.22 -20.67 -7.76
C ILE A 11 5.02 -21.60 -7.51
N GLU A 12 5.17 -22.62 -6.64
CA GLU A 12 4.04 -23.50 -6.28
C GLU A 12 2.94 -22.73 -5.55
N LEU A 13 3.31 -21.87 -4.62
CA LEU A 13 2.38 -21.07 -3.85
C LEU A 13 1.58 -20.09 -4.74
N SER A 14 2.18 -19.58 -5.81
CA SER A 14 1.50 -18.66 -6.73
C SER A 14 0.26 -19.27 -7.40
N LYS A 15 0.26 -20.59 -7.61
CA LYS A 15 -0.83 -21.29 -8.30
C LYS A 15 -2.17 -21.24 -7.56
N ILE A 16 -2.14 -21.05 -6.23
CA ILE A 16 -3.37 -21.01 -5.43
C ILE A 16 -4.08 -19.64 -5.43
N LEU A 17 -3.46 -18.61 -6.00
CA LEU A 17 -4.05 -17.26 -6.01
C LEU A 17 -5.02 -17.02 -7.18
N TYR A 18 -5.06 -17.91 -8.15
CA TYR A 18 -5.98 -17.78 -9.28
C TYR A 18 -7.37 -18.31 -8.92
N ALA A 19 -8.38 -17.49 -9.10
CA ALA A 19 -9.79 -17.87 -8.92
C ALA A 19 -10.57 -17.73 -10.23
N GLU A 20 -11.37 -18.75 -10.54
CA GLU A 20 -12.35 -18.70 -11.63
C GLU A 20 -13.65 -18.04 -11.14
N PRO A 21 -14.51 -17.55 -12.05
CA PRO A 21 -15.77 -16.93 -11.68
C PRO A 21 -16.60 -17.83 -10.75
N THR A 22 -16.97 -17.28 -9.60
CA THR A 22 -17.82 -17.98 -8.61
C THR A 22 -18.43 -16.97 -7.65
N GLY A 23 -19.69 -17.16 -7.29
CA GLY A 23 -20.40 -16.27 -6.37
C GLY A 23 -20.39 -14.81 -6.85
N SER A 24 -19.87 -13.91 -6.04
CA SER A 24 -19.74 -12.48 -6.39
C SER A 24 -18.65 -12.20 -7.42
N PHE A 25 -17.72 -13.13 -7.66
CA PHE A 25 -16.71 -12.96 -8.70
C PHE A 25 -17.29 -13.25 -10.07
N GLN A 26 -17.58 -12.21 -10.84
CA GLN A 26 -18.11 -12.32 -12.20
C GLN A 26 -17.01 -12.59 -13.24
N HIS A 27 -15.75 -12.30 -12.90
CA HIS A 27 -14.57 -12.48 -13.75
C HIS A 27 -13.49 -13.30 -13.02
N PRO A 28 -12.62 -14.01 -13.78
CA PRO A 28 -11.43 -14.65 -13.20
C PRO A 28 -10.60 -13.58 -12.47
N CYS A 29 -10.06 -13.89 -11.28
CA CYS A 29 -9.35 -12.88 -10.50
C CYS A 29 -8.19 -13.45 -9.69
N ILE A 30 -7.41 -12.57 -9.09
CA ILE A 30 -6.29 -12.87 -8.21
C ILE A 30 -6.76 -12.67 -6.78
N VAL A 31 -6.96 -13.75 -6.03
CA VAL A 31 -7.36 -13.70 -4.62
C VAL A 31 -6.15 -13.57 -3.70
N VAL A 32 -6.38 -13.17 -2.45
CA VAL A 32 -5.32 -13.03 -1.45
C VAL A 32 -4.73 -14.38 -1.07
N THR A 33 -5.60 -15.38 -0.86
CA THR A 33 -5.19 -16.74 -0.48
C THR A 33 -6.36 -17.70 -0.63
N LYS A 34 -6.07 -19.01 -0.63
CA LYS A 34 -7.10 -20.06 -0.52
C LYS A 34 -7.04 -20.84 0.79
N ASN A 35 -5.92 -20.78 1.49
CA ASN A 35 -5.57 -21.72 2.57
C ASN A 35 -5.38 -21.07 3.94
N SER A 36 -5.81 -19.83 4.13
CA SER A 36 -5.63 -19.09 5.38
C SER A 36 -6.90 -18.33 5.77
N SER A 37 -6.78 -17.37 6.68
CA SER A 37 -7.93 -16.65 7.27
C SER A 37 -8.80 -15.84 6.29
N TYR A 38 -8.32 -15.61 5.05
CA TYR A 38 -9.04 -14.79 4.05
C TYR A 38 -9.34 -15.58 2.76
N PRO A 39 -9.95 -16.79 2.84
CA PRO A 39 -10.11 -17.63 1.66
C PRO A 39 -11.05 -16.98 0.66
N GLN A 40 -10.65 -17.00 -0.61
CA GLN A 40 -11.46 -16.49 -1.71
C GLN A 40 -11.96 -15.05 -1.52
N GLN A 41 -11.10 -14.19 -1.01
CA GLN A 41 -11.36 -12.76 -0.87
C GLN A 41 -10.46 -11.97 -1.82
N LEU A 42 -11.06 -10.95 -2.43
CA LEU A 42 -10.39 -9.98 -3.30
C LEU A 42 -10.23 -8.68 -2.51
N TRP A 43 -9.07 -8.51 -1.88
CA TRP A 43 -8.71 -7.29 -1.16
C TRP A 43 -7.99 -6.33 -2.10
N ASP A 44 -8.25 -5.05 -1.96
CA ASP A 44 -7.75 -3.95 -2.80
C ASP A 44 -6.23 -3.96 -3.01
N TRP A 45 -5.45 -3.52 -2.03
CA TRP A 45 -4.00 -3.46 -2.15
C TRP A 45 -3.31 -4.82 -2.18
N GLY A 46 -3.92 -5.82 -1.51
CA GLY A 46 -3.46 -7.20 -1.59
C GLY A 46 -3.52 -7.75 -3.02
N ASN A 47 -4.60 -7.48 -3.74
CA ASN A 47 -4.75 -7.85 -5.14
C ASN A 47 -3.73 -7.17 -6.05
N TRP A 48 -3.56 -5.85 -5.92
CA TRP A 48 -2.57 -5.07 -6.66
C TRP A 48 -1.14 -5.59 -6.43
N LEU A 49 -0.74 -5.82 -5.17
CA LEU A 49 0.59 -6.33 -4.82
C LEU A 49 0.80 -7.77 -5.31
N ASN A 50 -0.22 -8.62 -5.17
CA ASN A 50 -0.17 -9.99 -5.69
C ASN A 50 0.01 -10.00 -7.20
N ASN A 51 -0.65 -9.10 -7.92
CA ASN A 51 -0.52 -9.01 -9.38
C ASN A 51 0.93 -8.68 -9.79
N ILE A 52 1.61 -7.79 -9.10
CA ILE A 52 3.03 -7.46 -9.34
C ILE A 52 3.88 -8.72 -9.18
N ALA A 53 3.70 -9.47 -8.11
CA ALA A 53 4.45 -10.68 -7.84
C ALA A 53 4.15 -11.79 -8.86
N LEU A 54 2.87 -12.01 -9.16
CA LEU A 54 2.45 -13.04 -10.12
C LEU A 54 2.96 -12.76 -11.52
N ARG A 55 3.02 -11.51 -11.94
CA ARG A 55 3.59 -11.15 -13.24
C ARG A 55 5.08 -11.44 -13.31
N GLN A 56 5.84 -11.22 -12.22
CA GLN A 56 7.25 -11.61 -12.16
C GLN A 56 7.42 -13.14 -12.29
N ILE A 57 6.59 -13.91 -11.58
CA ILE A 57 6.61 -15.38 -11.64
C ILE A 57 6.17 -15.86 -13.02
N ALA A 58 5.11 -15.30 -13.60
CA ALA A 58 4.63 -15.63 -14.94
C ALA A 58 5.68 -15.34 -16.03
N ARG A 59 6.39 -14.21 -15.93
CA ARG A 59 7.52 -13.88 -16.81
C ARG A 59 8.62 -14.93 -16.72
N PHE A 60 9.02 -15.29 -15.53
CA PHE A 60 10.02 -16.35 -15.32
C PHE A 60 9.58 -17.69 -15.92
N GLN A 61 8.28 -17.98 -15.97
CA GLN A 61 7.72 -19.21 -16.53
C GLN A 61 7.35 -19.10 -18.02
N GLY A 62 7.42 -17.92 -18.65
CA GLY A 62 6.95 -17.68 -20.00
C GLY A 62 5.42 -17.78 -20.16
N LYS A 63 4.65 -17.41 -19.13
CA LYS A 63 3.18 -17.53 -19.04
C LYS A 63 2.46 -16.21 -18.85
N GLU A 64 3.07 -15.09 -19.24
CA GLU A 64 2.49 -13.75 -19.04
C GLU A 64 1.13 -13.57 -19.70
N GLU A 65 0.89 -14.20 -20.87
CA GLU A 65 -0.39 -14.12 -21.59
C GLU A 65 -1.55 -14.76 -20.81
N GLU A 66 -1.28 -15.90 -20.15
CA GLU A 66 -2.29 -16.60 -19.36
C GLU A 66 -2.76 -15.78 -18.15
N LEU A 67 -1.89 -14.92 -17.63
CA LEU A 67 -2.16 -14.08 -16.46
C LEU A 67 -3.13 -12.94 -16.77
N VAL A 68 -3.12 -12.39 -18.00
CA VAL A 68 -3.85 -11.17 -18.36
C VAL A 68 -5.33 -11.23 -18.04
N ARG A 69 -5.99 -12.39 -18.21
CA ARG A 69 -7.42 -12.55 -17.90
C ARG A 69 -7.71 -12.37 -16.42
N TYR A 70 -6.82 -12.81 -15.53
CA TYR A 70 -6.97 -12.67 -14.08
C TYR A 70 -6.68 -11.25 -13.62
N GLU A 71 -5.71 -10.60 -14.21
CA GLU A 71 -5.36 -9.21 -13.94
C GLU A 71 -6.52 -8.27 -14.26
N LYS A 72 -7.02 -8.32 -15.50
CA LYS A 72 -8.18 -7.52 -15.94
C LYS A 72 -9.45 -7.89 -15.20
N GLY A 73 -9.67 -9.19 -14.98
CA GLY A 73 -10.83 -9.68 -14.27
C GLY A 73 -10.86 -9.22 -12.81
N SER A 74 -9.70 -9.08 -12.15
CA SER A 74 -9.61 -8.49 -10.81
C SER A 74 -10.12 -7.04 -10.81
N VAL A 75 -9.68 -6.24 -11.77
CA VAL A 75 -10.14 -4.85 -11.92
C VAL A 75 -11.65 -4.80 -12.22
N TYR A 76 -12.14 -5.63 -13.15
CA TYR A 76 -13.56 -5.69 -13.48
C TYR A 76 -14.42 -6.06 -12.28
N ASN A 77 -14.00 -7.01 -11.44
CA ASN A 77 -14.77 -7.37 -10.25
C ASN A 77 -14.90 -6.17 -9.29
N PHE A 78 -13.87 -5.37 -9.09
CA PHE A 78 -13.98 -4.13 -8.31
C PHE A 78 -14.89 -3.10 -8.98
N LEU A 79 -14.75 -2.89 -10.29
CA LEU A 79 -15.57 -1.92 -11.02
C LEU A 79 -17.06 -2.30 -11.08
N ASN A 80 -17.38 -3.60 -11.08
CA ASN A 80 -18.76 -4.09 -11.02
C ASN A 80 -19.46 -3.74 -9.70
N GLU A 81 -18.69 -3.58 -8.62
CA GLU A 81 -19.19 -3.16 -7.29
C GLU A 81 -19.17 -1.64 -7.10
N GLN A 82 -18.79 -0.87 -8.13
CA GLN A 82 -18.73 0.59 -8.03
C GLN A 82 -20.12 1.20 -7.88
N ARG A 83 -20.32 1.96 -6.81
CA ARG A 83 -21.59 2.67 -6.52
C ARG A 83 -21.73 3.94 -7.37
N ALA A 84 -22.93 4.50 -7.34
CA ALA A 84 -23.26 5.71 -8.09
C ALA A 84 -22.38 6.93 -7.72
N ASP A 85 -21.93 7.01 -6.45
CA ASP A 85 -21.04 8.05 -5.95
C ASP A 85 -19.55 7.82 -6.31
N GLY A 86 -19.24 6.68 -6.93
CA GLY A 86 -17.88 6.29 -7.33
C GLY A 86 -17.15 5.43 -6.33
N SER A 87 -17.69 5.22 -5.13
CA SER A 87 -17.05 4.38 -4.10
C SER A 87 -17.05 2.90 -4.48
N ILE A 88 -16.03 2.19 -4.01
CA ILE A 88 -15.85 0.74 -4.18
C ILE A 88 -15.43 0.19 -2.83
N ASP A 89 -15.94 -0.98 -2.42
CA ASP A 89 -15.56 -1.59 -1.15
C ASP A 89 -14.09 -2.07 -1.16
N ILE A 90 -13.49 -2.06 0.03
CA ILE A 90 -12.10 -2.48 0.25
C ILE A 90 -11.86 -3.96 -0.08
N VAL A 91 -12.92 -4.79 0.02
CA VAL A 91 -12.86 -6.23 -0.21
C VAL A 91 -14.15 -6.74 -0.85
N ILE A 92 -14.01 -7.73 -1.72
CA ILE A 92 -15.11 -8.52 -2.29
C ILE A 92 -14.88 -9.97 -1.89
N ALA A 93 -15.88 -10.63 -1.29
CA ALA A 93 -15.84 -12.06 -0.98
C ALA A 93 -16.63 -12.85 -2.01
N SER A 94 -16.13 -14.02 -2.43
CA SER A 94 -16.82 -14.88 -3.40
C SER A 94 -18.14 -15.43 -2.89
N GLU A 95 -18.25 -15.69 -1.59
CA GLU A 95 -19.47 -16.17 -0.95
C GLU A 95 -20.05 -15.13 0.00
N PRO A 96 -21.37 -14.91 0.00
CA PRO A 96 -22.05 -13.98 0.90
C PRO A 96 -22.06 -14.45 2.38
N LYS A 97 -21.42 -15.56 2.71
CA LYS A 97 -21.28 -16.07 4.08
C LYS A 97 -20.56 -15.13 5.04
N PHE A 98 -19.78 -14.20 4.51
CA PHE A 98 -19.19 -13.14 5.29
C PHE A 98 -19.98 -11.86 5.05
N ASP A 99 -21.04 -11.64 5.81
CA ASP A 99 -21.63 -10.30 5.90
C ASP A 99 -20.61 -9.41 6.64
N LEU A 100 -19.80 -8.72 5.85
CA LEU A 100 -18.83 -7.76 6.35
C LEU A 100 -19.50 -6.42 6.69
N SER A 101 -20.79 -6.25 6.36
CA SER A 101 -21.52 -4.99 6.55
C SER A 101 -21.50 -4.46 7.99
N PRO A 102 -21.48 -5.31 9.05
CA PRO A 102 -21.32 -4.81 10.42
C PRO A 102 -19.96 -4.22 10.76
N ILE A 103 -18.90 -4.67 10.09
CA ILE A 103 -17.51 -4.23 10.31
C ILE A 103 -16.96 -3.38 9.16
N MET A 104 -17.71 -3.29 8.06
CA MET A 104 -17.39 -2.53 6.86
C MET A 104 -18.53 -1.59 6.51
N PRO A 105 -18.68 -0.45 7.22
CA PRO A 105 -19.55 0.60 6.71
C PRO A 105 -19.07 0.99 5.32
N HIS A 106 -19.99 1.33 4.41
CA HIS A 106 -19.70 1.76 3.03
C HIS A 106 -18.74 2.96 2.91
N LYS A 107 -18.22 3.44 4.03
CA LYS A 107 -17.20 4.48 4.13
C LYS A 107 -15.78 3.93 4.07
N ASN A 108 -15.60 2.61 4.28
CA ASN A 108 -14.32 1.93 4.15
C ASN A 108 -14.14 1.51 2.69
N VAL A 109 -13.61 2.40 1.91
CA VAL A 109 -13.47 2.26 0.46
C VAL A 109 -12.11 1.75 0.05
N HIS A 110 -12.08 1.14 -1.14
CA HIS A 110 -10.86 0.70 -1.83
C HIS A 110 -9.79 1.79 -1.78
N LYS A 111 -8.58 1.43 -1.39
CA LYS A 111 -7.43 2.36 -1.35
C LYS A 111 -7.14 2.93 -2.72
N PRO A 112 -6.53 4.13 -2.81
CA PRO A 112 -6.18 4.75 -4.08
C PRO A 112 -4.99 4.05 -4.74
N VAL A 113 -5.23 2.83 -5.24
CA VAL A 113 -4.29 1.99 -5.99
C VAL A 113 -4.91 1.40 -7.27
N LEU A 114 -6.16 1.76 -7.58
CA LEU A 114 -6.91 1.17 -8.68
C LEU A 114 -6.40 1.65 -10.05
N ALA A 115 -6.17 2.96 -10.22
CA ALA A 115 -5.57 3.52 -11.44
C ALA A 115 -4.11 3.08 -11.60
N GLN A 116 -3.37 2.94 -10.50
CA GLN A 116 -2.02 2.36 -10.50
C GLN A 116 -2.04 0.92 -10.99
N HIS A 117 -3.03 0.13 -10.57
CA HIS A 117 -3.21 -1.25 -11.00
C HIS A 117 -3.53 -1.32 -12.51
N VAL A 118 -4.45 -0.47 -13.00
CA VAL A 118 -4.76 -0.36 -14.43
C VAL A 118 -3.53 0.08 -15.24
N ALA A 119 -2.79 1.07 -14.77
CA ALA A 119 -1.58 1.55 -15.44
C ALA A 119 -0.47 0.47 -15.47
N PHE A 120 -0.36 -0.33 -14.39
CA PHE A 120 0.52 -1.49 -14.34
C PHE A 120 0.16 -2.53 -15.41
N ILE A 121 -1.11 -2.95 -15.49
CA ILE A 121 -1.57 -3.92 -16.48
C ILE A 121 -1.36 -3.37 -17.89
N TYR A 122 -1.70 -2.10 -18.14
CA TYR A 122 -1.49 -1.43 -19.41
C TYR A 122 -0.01 -1.38 -19.84
N LYS A 123 0.89 -1.13 -18.88
CA LYS A 123 2.35 -1.11 -19.13
C LYS A 123 2.82 -2.38 -19.84
N TYR A 124 2.28 -3.54 -19.48
CA TYR A 124 2.69 -4.84 -19.99
C TYR A 124 1.81 -5.39 -21.13
N THR A 125 0.52 -5.06 -21.15
CA THR A 125 -0.40 -5.56 -22.19
C THR A 125 -0.53 -4.64 -23.40
N LYS A 126 -0.27 -3.35 -23.24
CA LYS A 126 -0.49 -2.28 -24.24
C LYS A 126 -1.93 -2.20 -24.76
N ASP A 127 -2.91 -2.75 -24.02
CA ASP A 127 -4.30 -2.75 -24.42
C ASP A 127 -4.98 -1.40 -24.10
N ILE A 128 -4.85 -0.46 -25.03
CA ILE A 128 -5.44 0.88 -24.91
C ILE A 128 -6.97 0.86 -25.01
N ALA A 129 -7.55 -0.14 -25.69
CA ALA A 129 -9.00 -0.27 -25.80
C ALA A 129 -9.60 -0.60 -24.44
N TRP A 130 -8.97 -1.51 -23.70
CA TRP A 130 -9.37 -1.82 -22.33
C TRP A 130 -9.20 -0.62 -21.38
N VAL A 131 -8.09 0.14 -21.49
CA VAL A 131 -7.92 1.36 -20.71
C VAL A 131 -9.06 2.34 -20.98
N ARG A 132 -9.44 2.56 -22.26
CA ARG A 132 -10.54 3.45 -22.63
C ARG A 132 -11.88 3.02 -22.03
N GLU A 133 -12.11 1.71 -21.92
CA GLU A 133 -13.33 1.15 -21.34
C GLU A 133 -13.41 1.45 -19.83
N VAL A 134 -12.33 1.22 -19.08
CA VAL A 134 -12.34 1.32 -17.60
C VAL A 134 -12.09 2.74 -17.08
N TYR A 135 -11.49 3.63 -17.87
CA TYR A 135 -11.07 4.97 -17.46
C TYR A 135 -12.20 5.82 -16.85
N PRO A 136 -13.44 5.84 -17.40
CA PRO A 136 -14.53 6.62 -16.80
C PRO A 136 -14.87 6.18 -15.36
N SER A 137 -14.72 4.90 -15.03
CA SER A 137 -14.95 4.40 -13.68
C SER A 137 -13.81 4.81 -12.73
N LEU A 138 -12.58 4.90 -13.21
CA LEU A 138 -11.46 5.45 -12.44
C LEU A 138 -11.67 6.93 -12.13
N GLU A 139 -12.21 7.71 -13.07
CA GLU A 139 -12.55 9.13 -12.83
C GLU A 139 -13.59 9.28 -11.71
N LYS A 140 -14.64 8.45 -11.71
CA LYS A 140 -15.65 8.43 -10.64
C LYS A 140 -15.04 8.07 -9.29
N PHE A 141 -14.11 7.12 -9.27
CA PHE A 141 -13.41 6.70 -8.07
C PHE A 141 -12.56 7.83 -7.46
N ILE A 142 -11.80 8.56 -8.28
CA ILE A 142 -11.05 9.74 -7.81
C ILE A 142 -11.98 10.84 -7.34
N ALA A 143 -13.08 11.11 -8.08
CA ALA A 143 -14.06 12.12 -7.69
C ALA A 143 -14.69 11.80 -6.32
N TYR A 144 -14.91 10.52 -5.98
CA TYR A 144 -15.35 10.13 -4.65
C TYR A 144 -14.38 10.62 -3.57
N TYR A 145 -13.09 10.37 -3.72
CA TYR A 145 -12.08 10.82 -2.76
C TYR A 145 -12.01 12.33 -2.63
N GLU A 146 -12.00 13.05 -3.77
CA GLU A 146 -12.00 14.53 -3.80
C GLU A 146 -13.19 15.13 -3.04
N ASN A 147 -14.36 14.50 -3.14
CA ASN A 147 -15.60 15.02 -2.55
C ASN A 147 -15.84 14.57 -1.10
N ASN A 148 -15.30 13.41 -0.68
CA ASN A 148 -15.70 12.78 0.58
C ASN A 148 -14.55 12.52 1.57
N ALA A 149 -13.30 12.52 1.11
CA ALA A 149 -12.14 12.13 1.91
C ALA A 149 -10.96 13.12 1.81
N LYS A 150 -11.22 14.36 1.40
CA LYS A 150 -10.22 15.44 1.28
C LYS A 150 -10.47 16.51 2.31
N HIS A 151 -9.43 16.88 3.04
CA HIS A 151 -9.44 17.96 4.02
C HIS A 151 -9.07 19.30 3.40
N GLU A 152 -9.42 20.42 4.04
CA GLU A 152 -9.10 21.79 3.61
C GLU A 152 -7.59 22.05 3.43
N SER A 153 -6.72 21.25 4.07
CA SER A 153 -5.26 21.30 3.88
C SER A 153 -4.80 20.74 2.53
N GLY A 154 -5.68 20.15 1.75
CA GLY A 154 -5.35 19.42 0.54
C GLY A 154 -4.96 17.95 0.74
N LEU A 155 -4.83 17.50 1.99
CA LEU A 155 -4.53 16.13 2.33
C LEU A 155 -5.80 15.25 2.31
N PHE A 156 -5.62 13.96 2.02
CA PHE A 156 -6.65 12.94 2.11
C PHE A 156 -6.61 12.21 3.45
N TYR A 157 -7.75 11.63 3.86
CA TYR A 157 -7.87 10.87 5.10
C TYR A 157 -8.66 9.58 4.90
N PHE A 158 -8.42 8.60 5.77
CA PHE A 158 -9.26 7.41 5.89
C PHE A 158 -10.39 7.66 6.89
N PHE A 159 -11.50 6.94 6.70
CA PHE A 159 -12.62 7.02 7.62
C PHE A 159 -12.23 6.58 9.04
N ASP A 160 -11.64 5.39 9.18
CA ASP A 160 -11.23 4.79 10.45
C ASP A 160 -10.01 3.88 10.29
N ASP A 161 -9.66 3.14 11.34
CA ASP A 161 -8.54 2.19 11.36
C ASP A 161 -8.75 1.02 10.38
N PHE A 162 -9.99 0.57 10.19
CA PHE A 162 -10.29 -0.50 9.25
C PHE A 162 -10.07 -0.06 7.80
N ALA A 163 -10.45 1.16 7.46
CA ALA A 163 -10.26 1.73 6.12
C ALA A 163 -8.78 1.79 5.71
N ILE A 164 -7.88 2.06 6.66
CA ILE A 164 -6.44 2.08 6.37
C ILE A 164 -5.92 0.67 6.05
N GLY A 165 -6.46 -0.39 6.68
CA GLY A 165 -6.03 -1.78 6.48
C GLY A 165 -4.58 -2.03 6.92
N VAL A 166 -4.07 -1.19 7.80
CA VAL A 166 -2.83 -1.33 8.57
C VAL A 166 -3.29 -1.37 10.02
N ASP A 167 -3.73 -2.54 10.44
CA ASP A 167 -4.43 -2.72 11.72
C ASP A 167 -3.59 -2.23 12.90
N ASN A 168 -4.24 -1.50 13.79
CA ASN A 168 -3.62 -0.87 14.95
C ASN A 168 -2.61 0.25 14.60
N ASP A 169 -2.64 0.84 13.40
CA ASP A 169 -1.76 1.97 13.09
C ASP A 169 -1.99 3.10 14.10
N PRO A 170 -0.96 3.52 14.84
CA PRO A 170 -1.14 4.50 15.91
C PRO A 170 -1.66 5.85 15.44
N SER A 171 -1.55 6.15 14.15
CA SER A 171 -2.07 7.40 13.60
C SER A 171 -3.60 7.38 13.38
N THR A 172 -4.22 6.20 13.36
CA THR A 172 -5.67 6.01 13.17
C THR A 172 -6.34 5.27 14.32
N PHE A 173 -5.65 4.30 14.92
CA PHE A 173 -6.19 3.43 15.95
C PHE A 173 -6.53 4.20 17.22
N TYR A 174 -7.75 4.00 17.74
CA TYR A 174 -8.32 4.73 18.88
C TYR A 174 -8.50 6.24 18.65
N ARG A 175 -8.48 6.68 17.40
CA ARG A 175 -8.78 8.08 17.08
C ARG A 175 -10.22 8.22 16.59
N PRO A 176 -10.81 9.42 16.70
CA PRO A 176 -12.11 9.69 16.12
C PRO A 176 -12.13 9.46 14.61
N ASP A 177 -13.26 9.03 14.07
CA ASP A 177 -13.45 8.88 12.61
C ASP A 177 -13.09 10.17 11.88
N ASN A 178 -12.51 10.05 10.70
CA ASN A 178 -12.10 11.16 9.82
C ASN A 178 -11.11 12.15 10.49
N SER A 179 -10.33 11.71 11.47
CA SER A 179 -9.46 12.61 12.24
C SER A 179 -7.99 12.58 11.82
N SER A 180 -7.58 11.61 10.99
CA SER A 180 -6.18 11.41 10.63
C SER A 180 -5.97 11.47 9.12
N ALA A 181 -5.25 12.51 8.66
CA ALA A 181 -4.68 12.53 7.32
C ALA A 181 -3.39 11.68 7.34
N SER A 182 -3.54 10.38 7.12
CA SER A 182 -2.43 9.44 7.16
C SER A 182 -1.48 9.69 5.99
N ILE A 183 -0.16 9.67 6.27
CA ILE A 183 0.87 9.74 5.22
C ILE A 183 0.78 8.52 4.28
N PHE A 184 0.21 7.41 4.75
CA PHE A 184 -0.03 6.22 3.94
C PHE A 184 -0.97 6.51 2.77
N ILE A 185 -2.21 7.01 3.04
CA ILE A 185 -3.16 7.32 1.96
C ILE A 185 -2.64 8.42 1.04
N ASN A 186 -1.96 9.44 1.59
CA ASN A 186 -1.46 10.56 0.81
C ASN A 186 -0.33 10.13 -0.14
N SER A 187 0.53 9.19 0.26
CA SER A 187 1.54 8.59 -0.61
C SER A 187 0.91 7.75 -1.73
N LEU A 188 -0.11 6.96 -1.40
CA LEU A 188 -0.85 6.18 -2.40
C LEU A 188 -1.60 7.07 -3.38
N MET A 189 -2.32 8.09 -2.89
CA MET A 189 -3.08 9.03 -3.72
C MET A 189 -2.17 9.85 -4.64
N PHE A 190 -0.98 10.23 -4.18
CA PHE A 190 0.00 10.90 -5.04
C PHE A 190 0.37 10.02 -6.25
N ALA A 191 0.63 8.73 -6.03
CA ALA A 191 0.92 7.80 -7.12
C ALA A 191 -0.32 7.51 -7.98
N GLU A 192 -1.50 7.44 -7.38
CA GLU A 192 -2.78 7.24 -8.06
C GLU A 192 -3.10 8.37 -9.04
N LEU A 193 -2.95 9.63 -8.61
CA LEU A 193 -3.15 10.81 -9.46
C LEU A 193 -2.14 10.83 -10.62
N GLY A 194 -0.89 10.42 -10.37
CA GLY A 194 0.11 10.25 -11.43
C GLY A 194 -0.27 9.16 -12.43
N ALA A 195 -0.86 8.04 -11.96
CA ALA A 195 -1.38 6.99 -12.83
C ALA A 195 -2.55 7.49 -13.68
N MET A 196 -3.48 8.26 -13.10
CA MET A 196 -4.58 8.88 -13.85
C MET A 196 -4.07 9.82 -14.95
N ALA A 197 -3.08 10.66 -14.64
CA ALA A 197 -2.46 11.56 -15.63
C ALA A 197 -1.80 10.77 -16.78
N HIS A 198 -1.08 9.69 -16.45
CA HIS A 198 -0.44 8.80 -17.43
C HIS A 198 -1.45 8.09 -18.32
N LEU A 199 -2.51 7.54 -17.75
CA LEU A 199 -3.58 6.87 -18.51
C LEU A 199 -4.32 7.86 -19.41
N ALA A 200 -4.63 9.07 -18.92
CA ALA A 200 -5.21 10.15 -19.72
C ALA A 200 -4.32 10.51 -20.91
N GLN A 201 -3.02 10.67 -20.67
CA GLN A 201 -2.05 10.94 -21.74
C GLN A 201 -2.04 9.82 -22.78
N SER A 202 -2.07 8.55 -22.34
CA SER A 202 -2.10 7.39 -23.23
C SER A 202 -3.38 7.29 -24.06
N LEU A 203 -4.46 7.91 -23.60
CA LEU A 203 -5.76 8.02 -24.29
C LEU A 203 -5.89 9.28 -25.15
N ASP A 204 -4.83 10.08 -25.28
CA ASP A 204 -4.82 11.40 -25.96
C ASP A 204 -5.77 12.45 -25.32
N LEU A 205 -6.12 12.30 -24.02
CA LEU A 205 -6.96 13.19 -23.25
C LEU A 205 -6.09 14.26 -22.54
N GLN A 206 -5.52 15.20 -23.31
CA GLN A 206 -4.52 16.15 -22.82
C GLN A 206 -4.99 17.01 -21.65
N GLU A 207 -6.23 17.54 -21.72
CA GLU A 207 -6.81 18.37 -20.65
C GLU A 207 -6.95 17.59 -19.34
N LYS A 208 -7.39 16.32 -19.40
CA LYS A 208 -7.50 15.44 -18.24
C LYS A 208 -6.13 15.09 -17.68
N SER A 209 -5.14 14.82 -18.54
CA SER A 209 -3.76 14.58 -18.12
C SER A 209 -3.21 15.80 -17.34
N ALA A 210 -3.38 17.01 -17.87
CA ALA A 210 -2.96 18.23 -17.19
C ALA A 210 -3.71 18.47 -15.86
N TYR A 211 -5.00 18.17 -15.82
CA TYR A 211 -5.81 18.26 -14.61
C TYR A 211 -5.28 17.35 -13.49
N TYR A 212 -5.09 16.05 -13.77
CA TYR A 212 -4.58 15.12 -12.76
C TYR A 212 -3.13 15.40 -12.36
N GLN A 213 -2.31 15.87 -13.28
CA GLN A 213 -0.95 16.33 -12.95
C GLN A 213 -0.99 17.55 -12.02
N GLY A 214 -1.93 18.47 -12.23
CA GLY A 214 -2.17 19.62 -11.33
C GLY A 214 -2.57 19.17 -9.92
N LEU A 215 -3.49 18.20 -9.80
CA LEU A 215 -3.89 17.63 -8.51
C LEU A 215 -2.72 16.92 -7.83
N GLN A 216 -1.92 16.17 -8.57
CA GLN A 216 -0.74 15.49 -8.04
C GLN A 216 0.29 16.47 -7.48
N ASN A 217 0.57 17.57 -8.20
CA ASN A 217 1.50 18.60 -7.76
C ASN A 217 0.99 19.30 -6.50
N ALA A 218 -0.29 19.69 -6.47
CA ALA A 218 -0.90 20.28 -5.29
C ALA A 218 -0.86 19.38 -4.06
N LEU A 219 -1.08 18.06 -4.26
CA LEU A 219 -0.96 17.10 -3.18
C LEU A 219 0.49 16.95 -2.69
N LYS A 220 1.47 16.97 -3.59
CA LYS A 220 2.89 16.95 -3.21
C LYS A 220 3.25 18.16 -2.32
N GLU A 221 2.79 19.33 -2.69
CA GLU A 221 2.98 20.55 -1.90
C GLU A 221 2.32 20.43 -0.52
N ALA A 222 1.08 19.93 -0.46
CA ALA A 222 0.37 19.70 0.81
C ALA A 222 1.11 18.68 1.70
N ILE A 223 1.58 17.57 1.15
CA ILE A 223 2.34 16.56 1.89
C ILE A 223 3.63 17.16 2.46
N ASN A 224 4.40 17.90 1.66
CA ASN A 224 5.64 18.53 2.13
C ASN A 224 5.38 19.61 3.18
N CYS A 225 4.31 20.38 3.03
CA CYS A 225 3.94 21.46 3.95
C CYS A 225 3.46 20.94 5.30
N HIS A 226 2.64 19.88 5.31
CA HIS A 226 1.93 19.44 6.50
C HIS A 226 2.51 18.18 7.15
N CYS A 227 3.10 17.28 6.37
CA CYS A 227 3.53 15.97 6.86
C CYS A 227 5.05 15.89 7.11
N TYR A 228 5.87 16.68 6.42
CA TYR A 228 7.32 16.64 6.62
C TYR A 228 7.71 17.44 7.86
N ASP A 229 8.47 16.80 8.75
CA ASP A 229 9.05 17.45 9.93
C ASP A 229 10.54 17.67 9.69
N GLU A 230 10.94 18.93 9.52
CA GLU A 230 12.33 19.29 9.31
C GLU A 230 13.24 19.00 10.51
N LYS A 231 12.68 18.98 11.71
CA LYS A 231 13.46 18.66 12.92
C LYS A 231 13.87 17.19 12.90
N ASP A 232 12.94 16.30 12.63
CA ASP A 232 13.16 14.86 12.68
C ASP A 232 13.67 14.29 11.32
N GLY A 233 13.53 15.07 10.22
CA GLY A 233 13.89 14.63 8.88
C GLY A 233 13.02 13.48 8.36
N MET A 234 11.73 13.47 8.73
CA MET A 234 10.82 12.39 8.42
C MET A 234 9.40 12.89 8.14
N TYR A 235 8.62 12.11 7.39
CA TYR A 235 7.20 12.37 7.18
C TYR A 235 6.36 11.69 8.24
N TYR A 236 5.27 12.34 8.62
CA TYR A 236 4.30 11.85 9.60
C TYR A 236 2.88 12.04 9.12
N SER A 237 1.96 11.27 9.66
CA SER A 237 0.53 11.53 9.57
C SER A 237 0.15 12.81 10.31
N CYS A 238 -0.99 13.39 9.99
CA CYS A 238 -1.46 14.63 10.61
C CYS A 238 -2.82 14.45 11.27
N ASP A 239 -2.96 15.04 12.44
CA ASP A 239 -4.26 15.27 13.06
C ASP A 239 -4.97 16.43 12.33
N ILE A 240 -6.16 16.16 11.83
CA ILE A 240 -7.03 17.11 11.15
C ILE A 240 -8.32 17.40 11.92
N ASN A 241 -8.55 16.74 13.06
CA ASN A 241 -9.71 16.95 13.91
C ASN A 241 -9.50 18.13 14.87
N LEU A 242 -9.16 19.28 14.32
CA LEU A 242 -8.95 20.48 15.11
C LEU A 242 -10.27 21.24 15.29
N ARG A 243 -10.49 21.70 16.52
CA ARG A 243 -11.67 22.49 16.83
C ARG A 243 -11.76 23.70 15.88
N LYS A 244 -12.92 23.91 15.27
CA LYS A 244 -13.19 25.10 14.48
C LYS A 244 -13.03 26.36 15.34
N ILE A 245 -12.48 27.41 14.75
CA ILE A 245 -12.42 28.72 15.40
C ILE A 245 -13.84 29.24 15.46
N ASP A 246 -14.36 29.29 16.69
CA ASP A 246 -15.64 29.91 16.96
C ASP A 246 -15.40 31.39 17.33
N LYS A 247 -15.97 32.28 16.54
CA LYS A 247 -15.85 33.74 16.74
C LYS A 247 -16.50 34.19 18.05
N ASP A 248 -17.40 33.38 18.60
CA ASP A 248 -18.18 33.70 19.79
C ASP A 248 -17.55 33.15 21.08
N THR A 249 -16.41 32.46 21.04
CA THR A 249 -15.71 32.03 22.24
C THR A 249 -14.78 33.11 22.76
N LEU A 250 -15.01 33.55 24.04
CA LEU A 250 -14.25 34.57 24.76
C LEU A 250 -12.71 34.36 24.73
N LEU A 251 -12.25 33.11 24.70
CA LEU A 251 -10.82 32.76 24.74
C LEU A 251 -10.10 32.85 23.38
N HIS A 252 -10.85 32.91 22.28
CA HIS A 252 -10.26 32.83 20.94
C HIS A 252 -10.66 34.01 20.02
N SER A 253 -11.40 34.99 20.56
CA SER A 253 -11.80 36.16 19.79
C SER A 253 -10.58 37.00 19.42
N GLY A 254 -10.35 37.15 18.12
CA GLY A 254 -9.31 38.00 17.58
C GLY A 254 -7.96 37.36 17.24
N ALA A 255 -7.77 36.05 17.53
CA ALA A 255 -6.56 35.31 17.14
C ALA A 255 -6.88 34.16 16.18
N PRO A 256 -6.88 34.37 14.85
CA PRO A 256 -7.11 33.31 13.89
C PRO A 256 -6.01 32.26 13.99
N ARG A 257 -6.39 30.98 13.95
CA ARG A 257 -5.47 29.87 13.83
C ARG A 257 -4.82 29.90 12.44
N HIS A 258 -3.49 29.85 12.37
CA HIS A 258 -2.72 29.86 11.13
C HIS A 258 -2.37 28.47 10.62
N TYR A 259 -2.89 27.40 11.22
CA TYR A 259 -2.63 26.00 10.86
C TYR A 259 -3.94 25.21 10.85
N SER A 260 -4.05 24.27 9.93
CA SER A 260 -5.21 23.38 9.77
C SER A 260 -4.91 21.93 10.18
N THR A 261 -3.65 21.62 10.47
CA THR A 261 -3.19 20.27 10.82
C THR A 261 -2.18 20.32 11.97
N LEU A 262 -2.03 19.21 12.68
CA LEU A 262 -0.93 18.98 13.64
C LEU A 262 -0.22 17.68 13.31
N ILE A 263 1.11 17.73 13.23
CA ILE A 263 1.95 16.55 12.99
C ILE A 263 1.81 15.56 14.15
N GLN A 264 1.50 14.31 13.82
CA GLN A 264 1.51 13.18 14.74
C GLN A 264 2.88 12.50 14.64
N ARG A 265 3.81 12.85 15.54
CA ARG A 265 5.15 12.25 15.58
C ARG A 265 5.11 10.81 16.08
N LEU A 266 4.61 9.93 15.24
CA LEU A 266 4.53 8.49 15.48
C LEU A 266 5.35 7.78 14.41
N GLY A 267 6.42 7.13 14.81
CA GLY A 267 7.38 6.49 13.91
C GLY A 267 6.83 5.20 13.32
N CYS A 268 5.98 5.30 12.30
CA CYS A 268 5.43 4.17 11.56
C CYS A 268 6.22 3.91 10.27
N TRP A 269 6.17 2.68 9.75
CA TRP A 269 6.77 2.33 8.45
C TRP A 269 6.25 3.20 7.30
N SER A 270 4.98 3.60 7.38
CA SER A 270 4.34 4.47 6.40
C SER A 270 5.00 5.85 6.28
N SER A 271 5.75 6.28 7.30
CA SER A 271 6.58 7.49 7.26
C SER A 271 7.65 7.46 6.18
N PHE A 272 8.02 6.28 5.70
CA PHE A 272 8.99 6.07 4.61
C PHE A 272 8.33 5.79 3.26
N LEU A 273 7.01 5.63 3.20
CA LEU A 273 6.30 5.37 1.95
C LEU A 273 6.44 6.51 0.92
N PRO A 274 6.62 7.79 1.32
CA PRO A 274 6.98 8.85 0.39
C PRO A 274 8.22 8.57 -0.48
N LEU A 275 9.20 7.78 0.01
CA LEU A 275 10.36 7.34 -0.80
C LEU A 275 9.91 6.50 -1.99
N TRP A 276 9.02 5.52 -1.76
CA TRP A 276 8.46 4.72 -2.85
C TRP A 276 7.67 5.58 -3.83
N ALA A 277 6.85 6.50 -3.33
CA ALA A 277 6.04 7.38 -4.17
C ALA A 277 6.89 8.40 -4.96
N GLY A 278 8.09 8.75 -4.52
CA GLY A 278 8.95 9.74 -5.16
C GLY A 278 8.62 11.19 -4.76
N ILE A 279 8.11 11.37 -3.56
CA ILE A 279 7.69 12.68 -3.03
C ILE A 279 8.88 13.51 -2.53
N PRO A 280 9.81 12.97 -1.69
CA PRO A 280 10.91 13.72 -1.14
C PRO A 280 11.87 14.27 -2.20
N ASP A 281 12.50 15.38 -1.91
CA ASP A 281 13.72 15.76 -2.59
C ASP A 281 14.92 14.90 -2.11
N LYS A 282 16.09 15.10 -2.71
CA LYS A 282 17.27 14.30 -2.38
C LYS A 282 17.74 14.49 -0.93
N ALA A 283 17.66 15.71 -0.41
CA ALA A 283 18.11 16.03 0.96
C ALA A 283 17.13 15.42 1.98
N GLN A 284 15.83 15.54 1.75
CA GLN A 284 14.79 14.91 2.55
C GLN A 284 14.94 13.38 2.56
N ALA A 285 15.13 12.77 1.38
CA ALA A 285 15.32 11.33 1.26
C ALA A 285 16.59 10.86 2.00
N GLU A 286 17.66 11.62 1.93
CA GLU A 286 18.91 11.30 2.65
C GLU A 286 18.70 11.26 4.16
N ARG A 287 18.00 12.25 4.73
CA ARG A 287 17.68 12.30 6.15
C ARG A 287 16.74 11.15 6.55
N MET A 288 15.69 10.89 5.77
CA MET A 288 14.78 9.77 6.00
C MET A 288 15.53 8.44 6.09
N VAL A 289 16.45 8.20 5.16
CA VAL A 289 17.18 6.93 5.10
C VAL A 289 18.24 6.86 6.18
N LYS A 290 19.17 7.83 6.23
CA LYS A 290 20.37 7.74 7.09
C LYS A 290 20.09 8.01 8.57
N GLU A 291 19.21 8.97 8.87
CA GLU A 291 18.94 9.38 10.25
C GLU A 291 17.83 8.53 10.90
N ASN A 292 16.92 7.92 10.07
CA ASN A 292 15.73 7.26 10.59
C ASN A 292 15.62 5.78 10.19
N LEU A 293 15.52 5.47 8.88
CA LEU A 293 15.25 4.10 8.41
C LEU A 293 16.34 3.10 8.84
N LEU A 294 17.59 3.51 8.72
CA LEU A 294 18.75 2.65 9.03
C LEU A 294 19.09 2.59 10.53
N ASP A 295 18.33 3.26 11.39
CA ASP A 295 18.52 3.14 12.83
C ASP A 295 18.07 1.74 13.32
N GLU A 296 19.06 0.91 13.68
CA GLU A 296 18.84 -0.45 14.18
C GLU A 296 18.06 -0.48 15.49
N LYS A 297 18.15 0.58 16.30
CA LYS A 297 17.39 0.72 17.54
C LYS A 297 15.94 1.12 17.31
N ALA A 298 15.61 1.68 16.13
CA ALA A 298 14.27 2.08 15.77
C ALA A 298 13.64 1.10 14.76
N PHE A 299 14.01 1.22 13.49
CA PHE A 299 13.33 0.54 12.38
C PHE A 299 14.09 -0.63 11.77
N TRP A 300 15.43 -0.53 11.65
CA TRP A 300 16.24 -1.50 10.90
C TRP A 300 16.49 -2.78 11.70
N GLY A 301 15.52 -3.69 11.68
CA GLY A 301 15.59 -4.95 12.41
C GLY A 301 16.52 -6.00 11.78
N LYS A 302 16.74 -7.07 12.53
CA LYS A 302 17.57 -8.20 12.07
C LYS A 302 16.98 -8.86 10.83
N TYR A 303 15.65 -9.01 10.78
CA TYR A 303 14.93 -9.73 9.72
C TYR A 303 14.15 -8.82 8.77
N GLY A 304 14.29 -7.52 8.87
CA GLY A 304 13.62 -6.53 8.03
C GLY A 304 13.32 -5.24 8.77
N VAL A 305 12.59 -4.35 8.12
CA VAL A 305 12.14 -3.08 8.71
C VAL A 305 10.89 -3.32 9.55
N ARG A 306 10.90 -2.81 10.77
CA ARG A 306 9.79 -2.85 11.71
C ARG A 306 8.66 -1.94 11.25
N SER A 307 7.43 -2.37 11.44
CA SER A 307 6.24 -1.56 11.10
C SER A 307 6.03 -0.36 12.03
N LEU A 308 6.57 -0.42 13.24
CA LEU A 308 6.57 0.65 14.23
C LEU A 308 7.97 0.76 14.86
N SER A 309 8.43 1.97 15.09
CA SER A 309 9.71 2.23 15.76
C SER A 309 9.74 1.66 17.18
N LYS A 310 10.84 1.06 17.58
CA LYS A 310 11.04 0.60 18.98
C LYS A 310 11.06 1.75 20.01
N TYR A 311 11.18 2.98 19.58
CA TYR A 311 11.07 4.14 20.47
C TYR A 311 9.63 4.46 20.85
N GLU A 312 8.64 3.91 20.10
CA GLU A 312 7.24 4.16 20.38
C GLU A 312 6.74 3.36 21.59
N LYS A 313 5.95 4.00 22.45
CA LYS A 313 5.39 3.35 23.65
C LYS A 313 4.47 2.17 23.32
N MET A 314 3.89 2.17 22.13
CA MET A 314 2.99 1.13 21.64
C MET A 314 3.73 -0.04 21.01
N TYR A 315 5.06 0.02 20.87
CA TYR A 315 5.84 -1.05 20.25
C TYR A 315 5.63 -2.39 20.97
N ARG A 316 5.08 -3.34 20.27
CA ARG A 316 4.87 -4.73 20.73
C ARG A 316 4.49 -5.62 19.55
N ILE A 317 4.98 -6.86 19.54
CA ILE A 317 4.77 -7.77 18.42
C ILE A 317 3.36 -8.34 18.40
N ILE A 318 2.81 -8.66 19.55
CA ILE A 318 1.41 -9.07 19.71
C ILE A 318 0.63 -7.83 20.14
N GLY A 319 -0.24 -7.37 19.25
CA GLY A 319 -1.02 -6.16 19.47
C GLY A 319 -2.15 -6.29 20.47
N SER A 320 -3.20 -5.52 20.30
CA SER A 320 -4.46 -5.56 21.03
C SER A 320 -5.27 -6.81 20.66
N GLY A 321 -6.54 -6.89 20.95
CA GLY A 321 -7.41 -8.04 20.63
C GLY A 321 -7.51 -8.43 19.13
N ASN A 322 -7.09 -7.58 18.21
CA ASN A 322 -6.93 -7.92 16.81
C ASN A 322 -5.64 -8.77 16.63
N PRO A 323 -5.72 -9.98 16.04
CA PRO A 323 -4.54 -10.82 15.80
C PRO A 323 -3.59 -10.25 14.75
N SER A 324 -4.05 -9.40 13.83
CA SER A 324 -3.21 -8.63 12.92
C SER A 324 -2.56 -7.46 13.67
N SER A 325 -1.24 -7.28 13.55
CA SER A 325 -0.54 -6.27 14.34
C SER A 325 0.57 -5.57 13.54
N TRP A 326 0.45 -4.24 13.48
CA TRP A 326 1.45 -3.35 12.88
C TRP A 326 2.25 -2.56 13.94
N HIS A 327 2.28 -3.05 15.17
CA HIS A 327 3.01 -2.42 16.27
C HIS A 327 4.49 -2.83 16.37
N GLY A 328 5.14 -3.11 15.26
CA GLY A 328 6.58 -3.39 15.21
C GLY A 328 6.97 -4.66 14.45
N SER A 329 6.02 -5.47 14.03
CA SER A 329 6.24 -6.68 13.23
C SER A 329 6.86 -6.37 11.87
N VAL A 330 7.52 -7.37 11.27
CA VAL A 330 8.00 -7.31 9.89
C VAL A 330 6.89 -7.83 8.97
N TRP A 331 6.49 -6.99 8.02
CA TRP A 331 5.53 -7.29 6.96
C TRP A 331 6.23 -7.26 5.60
N ILE A 332 6.01 -8.27 4.78
CA ILE A 332 6.74 -8.41 3.50
C ILE A 332 6.34 -7.33 2.50
N ASN A 333 5.06 -6.95 2.47
CA ASN A 333 4.55 -5.87 1.62
C ASN A 333 5.18 -4.51 1.95
N SER A 334 5.25 -4.14 3.22
CA SER A 334 5.90 -2.89 3.63
C SER A 334 7.39 -2.92 3.29
N ASN A 335 8.08 -4.03 3.57
CA ASN A 335 9.49 -4.19 3.25
C ASN A 335 9.77 -4.15 1.74
N TYR A 336 8.85 -4.69 0.92
CA TYR A 336 8.92 -4.56 -0.54
C TYR A 336 8.81 -3.09 -1.00
N LEU A 337 7.82 -2.35 -0.51
CA LEU A 337 7.65 -0.95 -0.88
C LEU A 337 8.85 -0.09 -0.44
N LEU A 338 9.41 -0.37 0.74
CA LEU A 338 10.63 0.29 1.21
C LEU A 338 11.86 -0.10 0.38
N PHE A 339 12.00 -1.36 0.01
CA PHE A 339 13.03 -1.82 -0.93
C PHE A 339 12.96 -1.02 -2.25
N LYS A 340 11.77 -0.86 -2.83
CA LYS A 340 11.58 -0.08 -4.05
C LYS A 340 11.89 1.40 -3.85
N GLY A 341 11.51 1.96 -2.70
CA GLY A 341 11.85 3.34 -2.32
C GLY A 341 13.35 3.56 -2.22
N LEU A 342 14.07 2.66 -1.55
CA LEU A 342 15.54 2.71 -1.45
C LEU A 342 16.21 2.69 -2.83
N LEU A 343 15.79 1.79 -3.72
CA LEU A 343 16.33 1.71 -5.07
C LEU A 343 16.06 2.98 -5.88
N LYS A 344 14.87 3.56 -5.76
CA LYS A 344 14.48 4.79 -6.45
C LYS A 344 15.41 5.97 -6.13
N TYR A 345 15.87 6.06 -4.89
CA TYR A 345 16.78 7.12 -4.44
C TYR A 345 18.27 6.73 -4.48
N GLY A 346 18.59 5.58 -5.10
CA GLY A 346 19.98 5.15 -5.33
C GLY A 346 20.64 4.43 -4.17
N TYR A 347 19.93 4.11 -3.09
CA TYR A 347 20.40 3.32 -1.94
C TYR A 347 20.39 1.82 -2.27
N LYS A 348 21.23 1.45 -3.25
CA LYS A 348 21.25 0.06 -3.77
C LYS A 348 21.74 -0.94 -2.73
N GLN A 349 22.78 -0.60 -1.95
CA GLN A 349 23.33 -1.49 -0.94
C GLN A 349 22.32 -1.78 0.17
N GLU A 350 21.62 -0.76 0.62
CA GLU A 350 20.58 -0.86 1.64
C GLU A 350 19.35 -1.64 1.11
N GLY A 351 18.98 -1.39 -0.16
CA GLY A 351 17.94 -2.15 -0.85
C GLY A 351 18.28 -3.64 -0.95
N GLU A 352 19.52 -3.98 -1.37
CA GLU A 352 20.01 -5.36 -1.40
C GLU A 352 20.04 -6.01 -0.01
N ALA A 353 20.46 -5.25 0.99
CA ALA A 353 20.47 -5.74 2.37
C ALA A 353 19.06 -6.05 2.86
N LEU A 354 18.08 -5.19 2.56
CA LEU A 354 16.68 -5.42 2.91
C LEU A 354 16.09 -6.62 2.18
N ALA A 355 16.36 -6.76 0.88
CA ALA A 355 15.95 -7.93 0.10
C ALA A 355 16.51 -9.22 0.68
N LYS A 356 17.81 -9.26 1.01
CA LYS A 356 18.45 -10.43 1.65
C LYS A 356 17.83 -10.76 2.99
N LYS A 357 17.55 -9.76 3.86
CA LYS A 357 16.88 -9.97 5.16
C LYS A 357 15.50 -10.61 4.95
N THR A 358 14.72 -10.11 4.00
CA THR A 358 13.38 -10.62 3.67
C THR A 358 13.44 -12.07 3.16
N LEU A 359 14.35 -12.37 2.24
CA LEU A 359 14.50 -13.73 1.70
C LEU A 359 15.01 -14.72 2.75
N ASP A 360 15.95 -14.32 3.60
CA ASP A 360 16.46 -15.15 4.70
C ASP A 360 15.37 -15.45 5.73
N LEU A 361 14.50 -14.47 6.02
CA LEU A 361 13.34 -14.63 6.90
C LEU A 361 12.36 -15.67 6.34
N LEU A 362 11.94 -15.53 5.09
CA LEU A 362 11.00 -16.45 4.46
C LEU A 362 11.60 -17.85 4.27
N GLN A 363 12.89 -17.95 3.95
CA GLN A 363 13.57 -19.24 3.87
C GLN A 363 13.67 -19.94 5.22
N LYS A 364 13.89 -19.18 6.30
CA LYS A 364 13.87 -19.68 7.67
C LYS A 364 12.49 -20.23 8.01
N ASP A 365 11.43 -19.47 7.77
CA ASP A 365 10.06 -19.88 8.06
C ASP A 365 9.65 -21.13 7.27
N LEU A 366 9.95 -21.17 5.97
CA LEU A 366 9.71 -22.34 5.13
C LEU A 366 10.43 -23.59 5.68
N LYS A 367 11.67 -23.46 6.10
CA LYS A 367 12.47 -24.58 6.66
C LYS A 367 11.93 -25.06 7.99
N GLU A 368 11.51 -24.16 8.88
CA GLU A 368 11.08 -24.49 10.25
C GLU A 368 9.61 -24.91 10.32
N ASN A 369 8.76 -24.30 9.49
CA ASN A 369 7.31 -24.43 9.59
C ASN A 369 6.64 -25.04 8.35
N GLY A 370 7.35 -25.19 7.23
CA GLY A 370 6.83 -25.72 5.97
C GLY A 370 5.83 -24.79 5.25
N ALA A 371 5.62 -23.58 5.75
CA ALA A 371 4.69 -22.59 5.19
C ALA A 371 5.06 -21.20 5.69
N PHE A 372 4.57 -20.16 4.99
CA PHE A 372 4.74 -18.78 5.42
C PHE A 372 3.67 -18.33 6.41
N HIS A 373 4.00 -17.32 7.19
CA HIS A 373 3.08 -16.56 8.03
C HIS A 373 2.78 -15.18 7.41
N GLU A 374 1.76 -14.52 7.92
CA GLU A 374 1.33 -13.20 7.42
C GLU A 374 2.31 -12.10 7.81
N TYR A 375 2.86 -12.17 9.04
CA TYR A 375 3.89 -11.27 9.53
C TYR A 375 4.80 -11.96 10.56
N TYR A 376 5.89 -11.30 10.93
CA TYR A 376 7.00 -11.91 11.65
C TYR A 376 7.51 -11.05 12.79
N ASP A 377 8.03 -11.69 13.82
CA ASP A 377 8.80 -11.04 14.88
C ASP A 377 10.16 -10.55 14.32
N PRO A 378 10.49 -9.26 14.44
CA PRO A 378 11.68 -8.68 13.83
C PRO A 378 13.00 -9.13 14.45
N GLU A 379 13.00 -9.65 15.69
CA GLU A 379 14.19 -10.03 16.42
C GLU A 379 14.50 -11.53 16.27
N SER A 380 13.47 -12.37 16.35
CA SER A 380 13.60 -13.84 16.26
C SER A 380 13.35 -14.39 14.86
N GLY A 381 12.61 -13.66 14.02
CA GLY A 381 12.16 -14.14 12.71
C GLY A 381 11.11 -15.26 12.82
N VAL A 382 10.42 -15.36 13.95
CA VAL A 382 9.32 -16.32 14.13
C VAL A 382 8.07 -15.77 13.48
N GLY A 383 7.35 -16.60 12.71
CA GLY A 383 6.03 -16.29 12.19
C GLY A 383 5.00 -16.14 13.29
N VAL A 384 4.21 -15.08 13.29
CA VAL A 384 3.33 -14.74 14.43
C VAL A 384 1.88 -15.11 14.17
N PHE A 385 1.39 -14.89 12.96
CA PHE A 385 -0.03 -15.03 12.65
C PHE A 385 -0.26 -15.68 11.29
N ASN A 386 -1.41 -16.35 11.13
CA ASN A 386 -1.98 -16.81 9.86
C ASN A 386 -1.03 -17.69 9.05
N LYS A 387 -0.61 -18.85 9.64
CA LYS A 387 0.22 -19.83 8.94
C LYS A 387 -0.46 -20.34 7.66
N GLY A 388 0.28 -20.42 6.58
CA GLY A 388 -0.21 -20.76 5.25
C GLY A 388 -0.57 -19.54 4.40
N PHE A 389 -0.28 -18.35 4.89
CA PHE A 389 -0.52 -17.11 4.17
C PHE A 389 0.39 -17.00 2.93
N SER A 390 -0.20 -16.71 1.78
CA SER A 390 0.51 -16.54 0.49
C SER A 390 0.68 -15.07 0.12
N SER A 391 -0.34 -14.47 -0.40
CA SER A 391 -0.49 -13.06 -0.76
C SER A 391 0.84 -12.34 -1.05
N TRP A 392 1.05 -11.18 -0.42
CA TRP A 392 2.25 -10.34 -0.60
C TRP A 392 3.59 -11.00 -0.26
N ASN A 393 3.62 -12.19 0.40
CA ASN A 393 4.86 -12.94 0.56
C ASN A 393 5.49 -13.32 -0.79
N LEU A 394 4.68 -13.42 -1.85
CA LEU A 394 5.16 -13.65 -3.22
C LEU A 394 6.02 -12.52 -3.77
N LEU A 395 5.93 -11.29 -3.23
CA LEU A 395 6.80 -10.16 -3.61
C LEU A 395 8.29 -10.44 -3.36
N ALA A 396 8.60 -11.42 -2.51
CA ALA A 396 9.96 -11.92 -2.34
C ALA A 396 10.55 -12.44 -3.67
N PHE A 397 9.71 -12.90 -4.62
CA PHE A 397 10.19 -13.33 -5.92
C PHE A 397 10.76 -12.16 -6.75
N ASN A 398 10.16 -10.97 -6.66
CA ASN A 398 10.67 -9.76 -7.30
C ASN A 398 12.01 -9.32 -6.68
N MET A 399 12.14 -9.41 -5.33
CA MET A 399 13.40 -9.13 -4.63
C MET A 399 14.49 -10.14 -5.02
N LEU A 400 14.12 -11.41 -5.19
CA LEU A 400 15.04 -12.47 -5.62
C LEU A 400 15.51 -12.22 -7.06
N ALA A 401 14.60 -11.92 -7.99
CA ALA A 401 14.91 -11.58 -9.37
C ALA A 401 15.90 -10.41 -9.45
N TYR A 402 15.70 -9.37 -8.63
CA TYR A 402 16.64 -8.25 -8.53
C TYR A 402 18.05 -8.69 -8.08
N LEU A 403 18.15 -9.54 -7.03
CA LEU A 403 19.44 -10.03 -6.54
C LEU A 403 20.14 -10.99 -7.52
N GLU A 404 19.39 -11.67 -8.35
CA GLU A 404 19.90 -12.55 -9.40
C GLU A 404 20.27 -11.77 -10.68
N GLY A 405 20.02 -10.45 -10.73
CA GLY A 405 20.30 -9.61 -11.90
C GLY A 405 19.32 -9.81 -13.04
N GLU A 406 18.14 -10.38 -12.78
CA GLU A 406 17.06 -10.55 -13.75
C GLU A 406 16.29 -9.23 -13.94
N GLU A 407 15.58 -9.10 -15.06
CA GLU A 407 14.67 -7.97 -15.26
C GLU A 407 13.50 -8.03 -14.27
N VAL A 408 13.39 -7.00 -13.43
CA VAL A 408 12.33 -6.93 -12.41
C VAL A 408 11.06 -6.32 -13.00
N ILE A 409 9.94 -6.98 -12.77
CA ILE A 409 8.60 -6.40 -12.99
C ILE A 409 8.44 -5.22 -12.03
N GLU A 410 8.10 -4.08 -12.60
CA GLU A 410 7.94 -2.84 -11.84
C GLU A 410 6.50 -2.37 -11.91
N GLU A 411 5.96 -2.03 -10.74
CA GLU A 411 4.71 -1.32 -10.57
C GLU A 411 4.71 0.00 -11.34
N PHE A 412 3.54 0.63 -11.45
CA PHE A 412 3.49 2.00 -11.95
C PHE A 412 4.34 2.91 -11.03
N SER A 413 5.17 3.73 -11.63
CA SER A 413 6.00 4.70 -10.90
C SER A 413 5.93 6.04 -11.61
N CYS A 414 5.62 7.07 -10.86
CA CYS A 414 5.75 8.44 -11.35
C CYS A 414 7.22 8.68 -11.73
N LYS A 415 7.46 9.19 -12.93
CA LYS A 415 8.80 9.67 -13.30
C LYS A 415 9.10 10.91 -12.47
N ASN A 416 10.26 10.93 -11.87
CA ASN A 416 10.77 12.14 -11.19
C ASN A 416 11.08 13.22 -12.20
#